data_5f1d7a9f43d38277c092f4f1257b38ab
#
_entry.id   5f1d7a9f43d38277c092f4f1257b38ab
#
_cell.length_a   1.000
_cell.length_b   1.000
_cell.length_c   1.000
_cell.angle_alpha   90.00
_cell.angle_beta   90.00
_cell.angle_gamma   90.00
#
_symmetry.space_group_name_H-M   'P 1'
#
loop_
_entity.id
_entity.type
_entity.pdbx_description
1 polymer ?
#
loop_
_entity_poly.entity_id
_entity_poly.type
_entity_poly.pdbx_seq_one_letter_code
_entity_poly.pdbx_strand_id
1 'polypeptide(L)'
;MKTWFADWKVGLAMGAAAVAAIAMVAYAFFRPEEAPENIERKRRLQLNQIGRIAEGQVVELVEHPPEEPLAKRMFGPRARPVPDTRPRHLVSYSYAISGVTYHTAQDITGLEGQIRFERLVTGQPASIKYDPANPSDSIIVADDWSGLR
;
A
#
# COMPACT_ATOMS: atom_id res chain seq x y z
N MET A 1 -2.07 17.86 -60.57
CA MET A 1 -1.05 18.20 -59.58
C MET A 1 -1.60 18.55 -58.17
N LYS A 2 -2.71 17.98 -57.72
CA LYS A 2 -3.30 18.30 -56.40
C LYS A 2 -3.23 17.18 -55.36
N THR A 3 -2.78 16.00 -55.70
CA THR A 3 -2.79 14.81 -54.81
C THR A 3 -1.56 14.71 -53.90
N TRP A 4 -0.39 15.22 -54.30
CA TRP A 4 0.83 15.07 -53.52
C TRP A 4 0.85 15.85 -52.20
N PHE A 5 0.21 17.02 -52.13
CA PHE A 5 0.12 17.79 -50.88
C PHE A 5 -0.87 17.18 -49.87
N ALA A 6 -1.84 16.37 -50.33
CA ALA A 6 -2.73 15.64 -49.44
C ALA A 6 -2.02 14.45 -48.81
N ASP A 7 -1.19 13.73 -49.57
CA ASP A 7 -0.47 12.53 -49.09
C ASP A 7 0.61 12.86 -48.06
N TRP A 8 1.30 13.98 -48.18
CA TRP A 8 2.27 14.43 -47.20
C TRP A 8 1.63 14.78 -45.85
N LYS A 9 0.46 15.45 -45.83
CA LYS A 9 -0.27 15.77 -44.59
C LYS A 9 -0.82 14.53 -43.92
N VAL A 10 -1.27 13.56 -44.72
CA VAL A 10 -1.71 12.26 -44.21
C VAL A 10 -0.52 11.48 -43.61
N GLY A 11 0.62 11.49 -44.28
CA GLY A 11 1.86 10.87 -43.80
C GLY A 11 2.32 11.48 -42.46
N LEU A 12 2.30 12.82 -42.35
CA LEU A 12 2.60 13.52 -41.09
C LEU A 12 1.64 13.19 -39.97
N ALA A 13 0.33 13.15 -40.28
CA ALA A 13 -0.69 12.81 -39.26
C ALA A 13 -0.54 11.37 -38.77
N MET A 14 -0.26 10.44 -39.68
CA MET A 14 0.01 9.03 -39.30
C MET A 14 1.30 8.90 -38.49
N GLY A 15 2.36 9.62 -38.85
CA GLY A 15 3.62 9.66 -38.11
C GLY A 15 3.44 10.20 -36.70
N ALA A 16 2.71 11.31 -36.56
CA ALA A 16 2.39 11.88 -35.23
C ALA A 16 1.54 10.94 -34.38
N ALA A 17 0.55 10.25 -34.95
CA ALA A 17 -0.27 9.26 -34.25
C ALA A 17 0.56 8.06 -33.79
N ALA A 18 1.50 7.58 -34.62
CA ALA A 18 2.39 6.48 -34.25
C ALA A 18 3.33 6.87 -33.09
N VAL A 19 3.91 8.08 -33.12
CA VAL A 19 4.76 8.60 -32.05
C VAL A 19 3.95 8.76 -30.75
N ALA A 20 2.72 9.28 -30.82
CA ALA A 20 1.86 9.41 -29.66
C ALA A 20 1.48 8.04 -29.05
N ALA A 21 1.20 7.05 -29.90
CA ALA A 21 0.92 5.68 -29.45
C ALA A 21 2.13 5.05 -28.76
N ILE A 22 3.33 5.19 -29.35
CA ILE A 22 4.57 4.69 -28.75
C ILE A 22 4.85 5.40 -27.42
N ALA A 23 4.69 6.73 -27.35
CA ALA A 23 4.86 7.49 -26.12
C ALA A 23 3.86 7.07 -25.04
N MET A 24 2.60 6.78 -25.41
CA MET A 24 1.58 6.32 -24.48
C MET A 24 1.89 4.91 -23.94
N VAL A 25 2.34 4.01 -24.81
CA VAL A 25 2.79 2.66 -24.43
C VAL A 25 4.02 2.77 -23.52
N ALA A 26 5.02 3.56 -23.91
CA ALA A 26 6.20 3.79 -23.09
C ALA A 26 5.83 4.37 -21.72
N TYR A 27 4.95 5.37 -21.66
CA TYR A 27 4.46 5.93 -20.40
C TYR A 27 3.76 4.89 -19.52
N ALA A 28 2.92 4.02 -20.11
CA ALA A 28 2.26 2.93 -19.37
C ALA A 28 3.26 1.89 -18.83
N PHE A 29 4.33 1.61 -19.60
CA PHE A 29 5.38 0.67 -19.20
C PHE A 29 6.37 1.24 -18.15
N PHE A 30 6.65 2.53 -18.23
CA PHE A 30 7.59 3.21 -17.34
C PHE A 30 6.91 3.93 -16.18
N ARG A 31 5.58 3.82 -16.06
CA ARG A 31 4.88 4.38 -14.91
C ARG A 31 5.42 3.72 -13.63
N PRO A 32 6.05 4.49 -12.72
CA PRO A 32 6.53 3.93 -11.48
C PRO A 32 5.32 3.40 -10.69
N GLU A 33 5.34 2.10 -10.39
CA GLU A 33 4.39 1.54 -9.43
C GLU A 33 4.65 2.23 -8.08
N GLU A 34 3.62 2.81 -7.48
CA GLU A 34 3.75 3.38 -6.15
C GLU A 34 4.24 2.27 -5.20
N ALA A 35 5.30 2.55 -4.47
CA ALA A 35 5.80 1.59 -3.50
C ALA A 35 4.67 1.23 -2.51
N PRO A 36 4.50 -0.05 -2.16
CA PRO A 36 3.45 -0.51 -1.25
C PRO A 36 3.45 0.26 0.08
N GLU A 37 4.62 0.69 0.55
CA GLU A 37 4.79 1.54 1.73
C GLU A 37 4.06 2.89 1.60
N ASN A 38 4.07 3.50 0.41
CA ASN A 38 3.40 4.78 0.16
C ASN A 38 1.87 4.60 0.13
N ILE A 39 1.38 3.50 -0.41
CA ILE A 39 -0.06 3.17 -0.43
C ILE A 39 -0.54 2.99 1.00
N GLU A 40 0.16 2.20 1.79
CA GLU A 40 -0.18 1.96 3.19
C GLU A 40 -0.08 3.24 4.03
N ARG A 41 0.92 4.07 3.80
CA ARG A 41 1.03 5.38 4.45
C ARG A 41 -0.17 6.29 4.13
N LYS A 42 -0.58 6.36 2.86
CA LYS A 42 -1.77 7.13 2.45
C LYS A 42 -3.04 6.60 3.13
N ARG A 43 -3.21 5.28 3.18
CA ARG A 43 -4.33 4.62 3.86
C ARG A 43 -4.39 4.99 5.34
N ARG A 44 -3.26 4.93 6.05
CA ARG A 44 -3.16 5.31 7.46
C ARG A 44 -3.48 6.80 7.68
N LEU A 45 -2.99 7.67 6.81
CA LEU A 45 -3.29 9.10 6.85
C LEU A 45 -4.79 9.35 6.71
N GLN A 46 -5.43 8.70 5.75
CA GLN A 46 -6.86 8.81 5.50
C GLN A 46 -7.66 8.32 6.71
N LEU A 47 -7.37 7.12 7.21
CA LEU A 47 -8.04 6.57 8.39
C LEU A 47 -7.85 7.43 9.63
N ASN A 48 -6.69 8.07 9.76
CA ASN A 48 -6.46 8.98 10.88
C ASN A 48 -7.32 10.26 10.81
N GLN A 49 -7.66 10.71 9.60
CA GLN A 49 -8.49 11.91 9.41
C GLN A 49 -9.99 11.61 9.52
N ILE A 50 -10.47 10.55 8.88
CA ILE A 50 -11.91 10.27 8.76
C ILE A 50 -12.38 9.12 9.66
N GLY A 51 -11.44 8.32 10.19
CA GLY A 51 -11.75 7.12 10.96
C GLY A 51 -12.45 7.45 12.28
N ARG A 52 -13.40 6.58 12.66
CA ARG A 52 -14.01 6.59 13.99
C ARG A 52 -13.20 5.72 14.93
N ILE A 53 -13.21 6.09 16.21
CA ILE A 53 -12.51 5.32 17.24
C ILE A 53 -13.42 4.23 17.79
N ALA A 54 -12.86 3.03 17.91
CA ALA A 54 -13.45 1.91 18.64
C ALA A 54 -12.45 1.39 19.67
N GLU A 55 -12.96 0.82 20.73
CA GLU A 55 -12.15 0.08 21.67
C GLU A 55 -11.94 -1.34 21.17
N GLY A 56 -10.74 -1.84 21.28
CA GLY A 56 -10.35 -3.17 20.88
C GLY A 56 -9.23 -3.70 21.75
N GLN A 57 -8.67 -4.82 21.35
CA GLN A 57 -7.56 -5.46 22.04
C GLN A 57 -6.57 -6.06 21.06
N VAL A 58 -5.32 -6.08 21.47
CA VAL A 58 -4.26 -6.80 20.75
C VAL A 58 -4.51 -8.30 20.92
N VAL A 59 -4.52 -9.02 19.81
CA VAL A 59 -4.68 -10.47 19.80
C VAL A 59 -3.30 -11.14 19.79
N GLU A 60 -2.45 -10.72 18.88
CA GLU A 60 -1.14 -11.35 18.69
C GLU A 60 -0.17 -10.41 17.98
N LEU A 61 1.10 -10.53 18.31
CA LEU A 61 2.21 -9.97 17.56
C LEU A 61 2.97 -11.12 16.91
N VAL A 62 2.97 -11.17 15.59
CA VAL A 62 3.62 -12.23 14.81
C VAL A 62 4.81 -11.63 14.07
N GLU A 63 5.97 -12.24 14.28
CA GLU A 63 7.16 -11.94 13.51
C GLU A 63 7.28 -12.97 12.37
N HIS A 64 7.19 -12.48 11.14
CA HIS A 64 7.42 -13.30 9.96
C HIS A 64 8.88 -13.18 9.53
N PRO A 65 9.56 -14.32 9.31
CA PRO A 65 10.90 -14.29 8.73
C PRO A 65 10.86 -13.59 7.36
N PRO A 66 11.98 -12.99 6.94
CA PRO A 66 12.06 -12.35 5.63
C PRO A 66 11.64 -13.36 4.55
N GLU A 67 10.76 -12.92 3.65
CA GLU A 67 10.40 -13.75 2.50
C GLU A 67 11.65 -14.02 1.66
N GLU A 68 12.02 -15.27 1.52
CA GLU A 68 13.04 -15.65 0.56
C GLU A 68 12.63 -15.16 -0.83
N PRO A 69 13.52 -14.46 -1.55
CA PRO A 69 13.21 -14.00 -2.89
C PRO A 69 12.85 -15.21 -3.73
N LEU A 70 11.59 -15.37 -4.08
CA LEU A 70 11.12 -16.40 -5.02
C LEU A 70 11.97 -16.31 -6.28
N ALA A 71 12.91 -17.25 -6.37
CA ALA A 71 13.87 -17.33 -7.45
C ALA A 71 13.13 -17.38 -8.80
N LYS A 72 13.55 -16.49 -9.70
CA LYS A 72 13.39 -16.59 -11.14
C LYS A 72 11.99 -16.33 -11.72
N ARG A 73 11.71 -15.08 -12.04
CA ARG A 73 11.14 -14.81 -13.36
C ARG A 73 12.23 -14.24 -14.25
N MET A 74 12.77 -15.08 -15.10
CA MET A 74 13.58 -14.68 -16.25
C MET A 74 12.68 -13.90 -17.21
N PHE A 75 13.22 -12.80 -17.74
CA PHE A 75 12.67 -11.94 -18.77
C PHE A 75 11.68 -10.82 -18.34
N GLY A 76 12.20 -9.61 -18.33
CA GLY A 76 11.49 -8.34 -18.37
C GLY A 76 12.31 -7.19 -17.77
N PRO A 77 12.33 -5.99 -18.39
CA PRO A 77 13.07 -4.82 -17.89
C PRO A 77 12.31 -4.08 -16.76
N ARG A 78 11.67 -4.79 -15.87
CA ARG A 78 11.10 -4.20 -14.64
C ARG A 78 12.14 -4.26 -13.55
N ALA A 79 12.48 -3.10 -13.00
CA ALA A 79 13.25 -3.01 -11.78
C ALA A 79 12.60 -3.93 -10.75
N ARG A 80 13.30 -5.00 -10.37
CA ARG A 80 12.84 -5.92 -9.33
C ARG A 80 12.74 -5.09 -8.06
N PRO A 81 11.61 -5.13 -7.33
CA PRO A 81 11.61 -4.68 -5.96
C PRO A 81 12.75 -5.41 -5.27
N VAL A 82 13.64 -4.68 -4.64
CA VAL A 82 14.67 -5.27 -3.79
C VAL A 82 13.91 -6.05 -2.73
N PRO A 83 14.13 -7.37 -2.58
CA PRO A 83 13.46 -8.14 -1.55
C PRO A 83 13.75 -7.47 -0.21
N ASP A 84 12.73 -7.14 0.54
CA ASP A 84 12.90 -6.63 1.88
C ASP A 84 13.41 -7.79 2.75
N THR A 85 14.69 -7.75 3.08
CA THR A 85 15.34 -8.75 3.92
C THR A 85 15.07 -8.55 5.40
N ARG A 86 14.25 -7.55 5.76
CA ARG A 86 13.86 -7.29 7.15
C ARG A 86 12.74 -8.24 7.58
N PRO A 87 12.74 -8.71 8.83
CA PRO A 87 11.63 -9.44 9.38
C PRO A 87 10.38 -8.55 9.36
N ARG A 88 9.23 -9.14 9.01
CA ARG A 88 7.95 -8.43 9.04
C ARG A 88 7.28 -8.61 10.39
N HIS A 89 6.84 -7.52 10.97
CA HIS A 89 6.10 -7.52 12.22
C HIS A 89 4.62 -7.23 11.93
N LEU A 90 3.76 -8.21 12.18
CA LEU A 90 2.31 -8.10 12.02
C LEU A 90 1.65 -8.08 13.40
N VAL A 91 0.88 -7.04 13.67
CA VAL A 91 0.03 -6.96 14.86
C VAL A 91 -1.39 -7.31 14.47
N SER A 92 -1.91 -8.39 15.06
CA SER A 92 -3.32 -8.77 14.96
C SER A 92 -4.10 -8.17 16.12
N TYR A 93 -5.25 -7.62 15.85
CA TYR A 93 -6.13 -7.01 16.84
C TYR A 93 -7.59 -7.27 16.51
N SER A 94 -8.43 -7.15 17.54
CA SER A 94 -9.88 -7.30 17.40
C SER A 94 -10.61 -6.13 18.04
N TYR A 95 -11.76 -5.79 17.50
CA TYR A 95 -12.65 -4.74 17.98
C TYR A 95 -14.09 -5.05 17.59
N ALA A 96 -15.04 -4.47 18.32
CA ALA A 96 -16.46 -4.70 18.08
C ALA A 96 -17.17 -3.39 17.71
N ILE A 97 -18.01 -3.45 16.68
CA ILE A 97 -18.85 -2.34 16.24
C ILE A 97 -20.28 -2.85 16.12
N SER A 98 -21.21 -2.26 16.87
CA SER A 98 -22.62 -2.62 16.83
C SER A 98 -22.89 -4.13 17.01
N GLY A 99 -22.09 -4.78 17.84
CA GLY A 99 -22.22 -6.22 18.12
C GLY A 99 -21.53 -7.14 17.12
N VAL A 100 -20.89 -6.61 16.09
CA VAL A 100 -20.07 -7.38 15.14
C VAL A 100 -18.61 -7.26 15.54
N THR A 101 -17.92 -8.40 15.68
CA THR A 101 -16.49 -8.42 15.97
C THR A 101 -15.69 -8.52 14.70
N TYR A 102 -14.72 -7.63 14.57
CA TYR A 102 -13.76 -7.57 13.46
C TYR A 102 -12.39 -8.02 13.95
N HIS A 103 -11.70 -8.80 13.11
CA HIS A 103 -10.32 -9.21 13.32
C HIS A 103 -9.48 -8.69 12.15
N THR A 104 -8.46 -7.94 12.45
CA THR A 104 -7.62 -7.29 11.44
C THR A 104 -6.16 -7.44 11.85
N ALA A 105 -5.27 -7.47 10.87
CA ALA A 105 -3.83 -7.43 11.08
C ALA A 105 -3.24 -6.20 10.40
N GLN A 106 -2.25 -5.60 11.03
CA GLN A 106 -1.52 -4.45 10.53
C GLN A 106 -0.03 -4.73 10.48
N ASP A 107 0.59 -4.43 9.33
CA ASP A 107 2.03 -4.46 9.18
C ASP A 107 2.64 -3.21 9.84
N ILE A 108 3.51 -3.43 10.80
CA ILE A 108 4.23 -2.39 11.55
C ILE A 108 5.72 -2.40 11.25
N THR A 109 6.13 -3.12 10.22
CA THR A 109 7.52 -3.16 9.75
C THR A 109 7.99 -1.76 9.38
N GLY A 110 9.18 -1.39 9.83
CA GLY A 110 9.73 -0.05 9.64
C GLY A 110 9.21 1.02 10.62
N LEU A 111 8.35 0.64 11.57
CA LEU A 111 7.82 1.52 12.61
C LEU A 111 8.44 1.21 13.99
N GLU A 112 9.46 0.35 14.05
CA GLU A 112 10.07 -0.15 15.29
C GLU A 112 10.57 0.97 16.19
N GLY A 113 11.06 2.09 15.61
CA GLY A 113 11.49 3.27 16.36
C GLY A 113 10.35 4.10 16.98
N GLN A 114 9.12 3.83 16.59
CA GLN A 114 7.92 4.59 17.02
C GLN A 114 6.99 3.76 17.90
N ILE A 115 7.18 2.44 17.91
CA ILE A 115 6.34 1.49 18.62
C ILE A 115 7.06 0.94 19.83
N ARG A 116 6.36 0.87 20.95
CA ARG A 116 6.82 0.14 22.12
C ARG A 116 6.26 -1.28 22.06
N PHE A 117 7.06 -2.21 21.56
CA PHE A 117 6.67 -3.64 21.48
C PHE A 117 6.20 -4.23 22.82
N GLU A 118 6.75 -3.72 23.93
CA GLU A 118 6.35 -4.10 25.29
C GLU A 118 4.87 -3.83 25.59
N ARG A 119 4.24 -2.92 24.84
CA ARG A 119 2.82 -2.59 24.96
C ARG A 119 1.92 -3.40 24.01
N LEU A 120 2.51 -4.11 23.06
CA LEU A 120 1.76 -4.94 22.12
C LEU A 120 1.62 -6.39 22.63
N VAL A 121 1.16 -6.52 23.85
CA VAL A 121 0.95 -7.82 24.50
C VAL A 121 -0.48 -8.29 24.24
N THR A 122 -0.64 -9.59 24.03
CA THR A 122 -1.97 -10.22 23.88
C THR A 122 -2.92 -9.85 25.02
N GLY A 123 -4.12 -9.42 24.66
CA GLY A 123 -5.14 -8.96 25.61
C GLY A 123 -4.99 -7.49 26.03
N GLN A 124 -3.93 -6.79 25.61
CA GLN A 124 -3.78 -5.36 25.89
C GLN A 124 -4.88 -4.56 25.21
N PRO A 125 -5.60 -3.69 25.93
CA PRO A 125 -6.57 -2.80 25.33
C PRO A 125 -5.87 -1.82 24.35
N ALA A 126 -6.51 -1.60 23.21
CA ALA A 126 -6.01 -0.73 22.17
C ALA A 126 -7.13 0.12 21.58
N SER A 127 -6.81 1.37 21.24
CA SER A 127 -7.70 2.21 20.46
C SER A 127 -7.50 1.92 18.98
N ILE A 128 -8.60 1.76 18.26
CA ILE A 128 -8.60 1.42 16.85
C ILE A 128 -9.38 2.48 16.10
N LYS A 129 -8.83 2.98 15.00
CA LYS A 129 -9.56 3.81 14.06
C LYS A 129 -10.00 2.96 12.88
N TYR A 130 -11.27 3.03 12.53
CA TYR A 130 -11.86 2.28 11.44
C TYR A 130 -12.64 3.18 10.48
N ASP A 131 -12.72 2.80 9.21
CA ASP A 131 -13.55 3.48 8.24
C ASP A 131 -15.05 3.17 8.51
N PRO A 132 -15.88 4.17 8.77
CA PRO A 132 -17.32 3.94 8.95
C PRO A 132 -18.02 3.32 7.74
N ALA A 133 -17.51 3.54 6.53
CA ALA A 133 -18.05 2.96 5.30
C ALA A 133 -17.59 1.51 5.09
N ASN A 134 -16.41 1.16 5.58
CA ASN A 134 -15.86 -0.18 5.52
C ASN A 134 -15.20 -0.55 6.87
N PRO A 135 -15.98 -1.04 7.85
CA PRO A 135 -15.46 -1.31 9.19
C PRO A 135 -14.31 -2.32 9.28
N SER A 136 -14.08 -3.12 8.26
CA SER A 136 -12.93 -4.02 8.22
C SER A 136 -11.62 -3.30 7.90
N ASP A 137 -11.69 -2.08 7.34
CA ASP A 137 -10.53 -1.24 7.12
C ASP A 137 -10.25 -0.39 8.36
N SER A 138 -9.15 -0.71 9.04
CA SER A 138 -8.84 -0.12 10.34
C SER A 138 -7.33 -0.04 10.58
N ILE A 139 -6.95 0.79 11.54
CA ILE A 139 -5.60 0.91 12.06
C ILE A 139 -5.63 0.91 13.59
N ILE A 140 -4.62 0.29 14.19
CA ILE A 140 -4.41 0.39 15.63
C ILE A 140 -3.76 1.73 15.96
N VAL A 141 -4.25 2.40 16.98
CA VAL A 141 -3.68 3.66 17.51
C VAL A 141 -3.07 3.33 18.87
N ALA A 142 -1.76 3.38 18.98
CA ALA A 142 -1.08 3.33 20.25
C ALA A 142 -0.82 4.75 20.77
N ASP A 143 -0.64 4.93 22.08
CA ASP A 143 -0.61 6.24 22.75
C ASP A 143 0.29 7.30 22.10
N ASP A 144 1.43 6.88 21.54
CA ASP A 144 2.37 7.77 20.85
C ASP A 144 2.52 7.44 19.36
N TRP A 145 1.70 6.52 18.86
CA TRP A 145 1.84 5.96 17.53
C TRP A 145 0.59 6.20 16.69
N SER A 146 0.63 7.26 15.91
CA SER A 146 -0.40 7.54 14.91
C SER A 146 -0.06 6.99 13.53
N GLY A 147 1.10 6.37 13.36
CA GLY A 147 1.62 5.97 12.06
C GLY A 147 1.99 7.17 11.17
N LEU A 148 2.06 8.37 11.75
CA LEU A 148 2.13 9.65 11.02
C LEU A 148 3.42 10.43 11.28
N ARG A 149 4.38 9.90 11.96
CA ARG A 149 5.67 10.57 12.14
C ARG A 149 6.70 10.06 11.19
#